data_49273c1afa717a7e14e56b911e8f634c
#
_entry.id   49273c1afa717a7e14e56b911e8f634c
#
_cell.length_a   1.000
_cell.length_b   1.000
_cell.length_c   1.000
_cell.angle_alpha   90.00
_cell.angle_beta   90.00
_cell.angle_gamma   90.00
#
_symmetry.space_group_name_H-M   'P 1'
#
loop_
_entity.id
_entity.type
_entity.pdbx_description
1 polymer ?
#
loop_
_entity_poly.entity_id
_entity_poly.type
_entity_poly.pdbx_seq_one_letter_code
_entity_poly.pdbx_strand_id
1 'polypeptide(L)' 'MSDKTKRALEYFKKTLGEDSEEYKLLKKVLLQEEKDDNT' A
#
# COMPACT_ATOMS: atom_id res chain seq x y z
N MET A 1 -5.64 -7.27 6.01
CA MET A 1 -4.54 -6.30 5.82
C MET A 1 -3.80 -6.14 7.14
N SER A 2 -2.50 -6.27 7.10
CA SER A 2 -1.71 -6.18 8.34
C SER A 2 -1.52 -4.73 8.74
N ASP A 3 -1.19 -4.53 10.01
CA ASP A 3 -0.94 -3.17 10.50
C ASP A 3 0.21 -2.52 9.75
N LYS A 4 1.20 -3.30 9.44
CA LYS A 4 2.37 -2.79 8.74
C LYS A 4 1.98 -2.24 7.38
N THR A 5 1.22 -3.00 6.62
CA THR A 5 0.79 -2.55 5.31
C THR A 5 -0.09 -1.33 5.41
N LYS A 6 -0.97 -1.33 6.40
CA LYS A 6 -1.86 -0.21 6.60
C LYS A 6 -1.08 1.08 6.87
N ARG A 7 -0.08 0.99 7.73
CA ARG A 7 0.73 2.16 8.06
C ARG A 7 1.51 2.65 6.85
N ALA A 8 2.04 1.72 6.08
CA ALA A 8 2.79 2.10 4.90
C ALA A 8 1.90 2.85 3.93
N LEU A 9 0.69 2.37 3.74
CA LEU A 9 -0.24 3.04 2.84
C LEU A 9 -0.61 4.43 3.34
N GLU A 10 -0.81 4.56 4.63
CA GLU A 10 -1.11 5.88 5.19
C GLU A 10 0.05 6.84 5.00
N TYR A 11 1.25 6.34 5.20
CA TYR A 11 2.43 7.18 5.02
C TYR A 11 2.53 7.66 3.59
N PHE A 12 2.39 6.76 2.65
CA PHE A 12 2.47 7.12 1.24
C PHE A 12 1.32 8.04 0.83
N LYS A 13 0.17 7.81 1.42
CA LYS A 13 -0.97 8.66 1.13
C LYS A 13 -0.70 10.10 1.53
N LYS A 14 -0.03 10.29 2.66
CA LYS A 14 0.30 11.61 3.15
C LYS A 14 1.41 12.27 2.34
N THR A 15 2.43 11.49 2.01
CA THR A 15 3.60 12.04 1.33
C THR A 15 3.39 12.19 -0.15
N LEU A 16 2.79 11.21 -0.78
CA LEU A 16 2.58 11.21 -2.23
C LEU A 16 1.20 11.71 -2.62
N GLY A 17 0.21 11.44 -1.77
CA GLY A 17 -1.16 11.80 -2.11
C GLY A 17 -1.87 10.62 -2.75
N GLU A 18 -3.16 10.48 -2.41
CA GLU A 18 -3.91 9.34 -2.93
C GLU A 18 -4.20 9.48 -4.42
N ASP A 19 -4.04 10.68 -4.96
CA ASP A 19 -4.21 10.89 -6.40
C ASP A 19 -2.94 10.57 -7.17
N SER A 20 -1.84 10.38 -6.48
CA SER A 20 -0.58 10.12 -7.13
C SER A 20 -0.54 8.73 -7.74
N GLU A 21 0.01 8.63 -8.93
CA GLU A 21 0.15 7.34 -9.58
C GLU A 21 1.09 6.43 -8.80
N GLU A 22 2.10 7.02 -8.21
CA GLU A 22 3.03 6.24 -7.40
C GLU A 22 2.31 5.60 -6.24
N TYR A 23 1.45 6.35 -5.59
CA TYR A 23 0.68 5.81 -4.49
C TYR A 23 -0.19 4.65 -4.95
N LYS A 24 -0.82 4.81 -6.09
CA LYS A 24 -1.69 3.77 -6.63
C LYS A 24 -0.90 2.51 -6.92
N LEU A 25 0.29 2.67 -7.48
CA LEU A 25 1.14 1.53 -7.78
C LEU A 25 1.60 0.84 -6.50
N LEU A 26 2.05 1.62 -5.55
CA LEU A 26 2.50 1.07 -4.27
C LEU A 26 1.37 0.33 -3.58
N LYS A 27 0.20 0.90 -3.59
CA LYS A 27 -0.95 0.26 -2.97
C LYS A 27 -1.23 -1.07 -3.62
N LYS A 28 -1.18 -1.11 -4.93
CA LYS A 28 -1.44 -2.34 -5.66
C LYS A 28 -0.42 -3.42 -5.29
N VAL A 29 0.85 -3.03 -5.27
CA VAL A 29 1.90 -3.99 -4.96
C VAL A 29 1.78 -4.51 -3.54
N LEU A 30 1.52 -3.63 -2.60
CA LEU A 30 1.40 -4.04 -1.21
C LEU A 30 0.24 -5.00 -1.01
N LEU A 31 -0.87 -4.72 -1.65
CA LEU A 31 -2.03 -5.59 -1.53
C LEU A 31 -1.78 -6.94 -2.16
N GLN A 32 -1.05 -6.97 -3.26
CA GLN A 32 -0.72 -8.22 -3.91
C GLN A 32 0.20 -9.07 -3.06
N GLU A 33 1.18 -8.44 -2.44
CA GLU A 33 2.12 -9.17 -1.60
C GLU A 33 1.41 -9.80 -0.41
N GLU A 34 0.47 -9.08 0.15
CA GLU A 34 -0.29 -9.63 1.25
C GLU A 34 -1.07 -10.85 0.83
N LYS A 35 -1.59 -10.81 -0.37
CA LYS A 35 -2.34 -11.91 -0.90
C LYS A 35 -1.47 -13.15 -1.07
N ASP A 36 -0.27 -12.94 -1.56
CA ASP A 36 0.67 -14.04 -1.75
C ASP A 36 1.09 -14.65 -0.43
N ASP A 37 1.26 -13.82 0.55
CA ASP A 37 1.73 -14.27 1.85
C ASP A 37 0.68 -15.07 2.58
N ASN A 38 -0.54 -15.00 2.11
CA ASN A 38 -1.64 -15.63 2.79
C ASN A 38 -1.81 -17.11 2.46
N THR A 39 -0.95 -17.68 1.70
CA THR A 39 -1.04 -19.13 1.40
C THR A 39 -0.56 -20.03 2.53
#